data_6863c5ddf41e58daea1588a0b26feac2
#
_entry.id   6863c5ddf41e58daea1588a0b26feac2
#
_cell.length_a   1.000
_cell.length_b   1.000
_cell.length_c   1.000
_cell.angle_alpha   90.00
_cell.angle_beta   90.00
_cell.angle_gamma   90.00
#
_symmetry.space_group_name_H-M   'P 1'
#
loop_
_entity.id
_entity.type
_entity.pdbx_description
1 polymer ?
#
loop_
_entity_poly.entity_id
_entity_poly.type
_entity_poly.pdbx_seq_one_letter_code
_entity_poly.pdbx_strand_id
1 'polypeptide(L)'
;MYKLTLLLFVTWLVACKKETSEDGGGNPPATTDSFTVTVNNGYGSGKYKTGDTVHIFSVAYGTNQLFDTWTSTDATLLNGKDEWHTWFIMPARNLTFSGGLKTITSFTLNFEQIRGRDRLKPVYSYFPTGHKGFVLLLHGTSGTAQHFVNSYEYQQLIKDLVNDNFGVIITEAEESTTGIDANGDGKIRWATTPLDSTTNVDYANIKAITDTFYNRGVTNRSKLRYSAGMSNGGNFSSYLSFLFNYKAGISYCAPSGAPLAAVTTVPFQFCMARFDNNENVGPTGNANALTNSQTLTSRGICSKYYMQEHSPLYPERFARKGDISLSKSAAVFAELKSKGYLNSKNYFIGFSDALVTAYQANPASFPELNSLTLLQRLTVVEQIDLAVADHNMYSDYNRATLKFLNTQCL
;
A
#
# COMPACT_ATOMS: atom_id res chain seq x y z
N MET A 1 20.43 53.40 26.84
CA MET A 1 19.10 53.99 26.59
C MET A 1 18.21 52.90 25.99
N TYR A 2 17.40 52.26 26.85
CA TYR A 2 16.45 51.22 26.45
C TYR A 2 15.13 51.89 26.13
N LYS A 3 14.60 51.69 24.90
CA LYS A 3 13.23 52.07 24.58
C LYS A 3 12.34 50.83 24.70
N LEU A 4 11.48 50.88 25.72
CA LEU A 4 10.42 49.93 26.01
C LEU A 4 9.23 50.27 25.08
N THR A 5 8.86 49.34 24.19
CA THR A 5 7.64 49.49 23.38
C THR A 5 6.55 48.62 23.98
N LEU A 6 5.54 49.29 24.54
CA LEU A 6 4.38 48.73 25.17
C LEU A 6 3.36 48.29 24.09
N LEU A 7 3.07 46.97 23.98
CA LEU A 7 2.01 46.44 23.10
C LEU A 7 0.71 46.39 23.87
N LEU A 8 -0.28 47.21 23.49
CA LEU A 8 -1.64 47.15 24.04
C LEU A 8 -2.40 46.02 23.35
N PHE A 9 -2.81 45.04 24.14
CA PHE A 9 -3.82 44.05 23.77
C PHE A 9 -5.22 44.65 23.96
N VAL A 10 -5.97 44.84 22.86
CA VAL A 10 -7.37 45.18 22.90
C VAL A 10 -8.18 43.90 22.88
N THR A 11 -8.75 43.54 24.01
CA THR A 11 -9.72 42.43 24.14
C THR A 11 -11.11 42.93 23.72
N TRP A 12 -11.62 42.38 22.62
CA TRP A 12 -13.01 42.56 22.24
C TRP A 12 -13.88 41.56 23.02
N LEU A 13 -14.63 42.05 23.99
CA LEU A 13 -15.72 41.33 24.64
C LEU A 13 -16.95 41.39 23.74
N VAL A 14 -17.27 40.30 23.06
CA VAL A 14 -18.57 40.14 22.40
C VAL A 14 -19.58 39.70 23.46
N ALA A 15 -20.44 40.61 23.89
CA ALA A 15 -21.59 40.30 24.73
C ALA A 15 -22.66 39.59 23.89
N CYS A 16 -22.90 38.30 24.12
CA CYS A 16 -24.06 37.59 23.62
C CYS A 16 -25.33 38.11 24.35
N LYS A 17 -26.18 38.82 23.65
CA LYS A 17 -27.56 39.11 24.08
C LYS A 17 -28.38 37.80 23.99
N LYS A 18 -28.94 37.39 25.11
CA LYS A 18 -29.91 36.31 25.19
C LYS A 18 -31.25 36.86 24.76
N GLU A 19 -31.68 36.58 23.53
CA GLU A 19 -33.07 36.77 23.13
C GLU A 19 -33.88 35.54 23.52
N THR A 20 -34.83 35.74 24.43
CA THR A 20 -35.90 34.79 24.71
C THR A 20 -37.01 35.07 23.70
N SER A 21 -37.18 34.20 22.73
CA SER A 21 -38.42 34.07 21.98
C SER A 21 -39.00 32.68 22.23
N GLU A 22 -40.09 32.69 23.02
CA GLU A 22 -41.03 31.58 22.98
C GLU A 22 -41.71 31.59 21.62
N ASP A 23 -41.45 30.54 20.83
CA ASP A 23 -42.39 30.11 19.80
C ASP A 23 -42.32 28.60 19.68
N GLY A 24 -43.46 27.97 20.02
CA GLY A 24 -43.66 26.52 19.96
C GLY A 24 -43.76 26.02 18.54
N GLY A 25 -42.61 25.81 17.95
CA GLY A 25 -42.45 25.02 16.73
C GLY A 25 -41.54 23.83 17.04
N GLY A 26 -42.14 22.72 17.44
CA GLY A 26 -41.40 21.48 17.59
C GLY A 26 -40.72 21.11 16.27
N ASN A 27 -39.42 21.36 16.18
CA ASN A 27 -38.63 20.70 15.16
C ASN A 27 -38.85 19.19 15.32
N PRO A 28 -39.31 18.46 14.29
CA PRO A 28 -39.39 17.02 14.37
C PRO A 28 -38.03 16.53 14.80
N PRO A 29 -37.93 15.55 15.70
CA PRO A 29 -36.64 15.00 16.09
C PRO A 29 -35.90 14.60 14.81
N ALA A 30 -34.67 15.06 14.68
CA ALA A 30 -33.82 14.69 13.53
C ALA A 30 -33.84 13.16 13.49
N THR A 31 -34.58 12.58 12.57
CA THR A 31 -34.63 11.13 12.36
C THR A 31 -33.23 10.74 12.00
N THR A 32 -32.56 10.05 12.89
CA THR A 32 -31.24 9.47 12.63
C THR A 32 -31.45 8.25 11.73
N ASP A 33 -31.99 8.48 10.52
CA ASP A 33 -32.28 7.41 9.59
C ASP A 33 -30.99 6.73 9.21
N SER A 34 -30.91 5.46 9.57
CA SER A 34 -29.83 4.59 9.14
C SER A 34 -30.34 3.70 8.02
N PHE A 35 -29.50 3.54 6.99
CA PHE A 35 -29.78 2.72 5.82
C PHE A 35 -28.90 1.48 5.82
N THR A 36 -29.43 0.40 5.26
CA THR A 36 -28.74 -0.89 5.23
C THR A 36 -27.84 -0.99 4.02
N VAL A 37 -26.59 -1.40 4.24
CA VAL A 37 -25.67 -1.89 3.20
C VAL A 37 -25.61 -3.40 3.30
N THR A 38 -25.89 -4.09 2.20
CA THR A 38 -25.74 -5.54 2.04
C THR A 38 -24.53 -5.79 1.13
N VAL A 39 -23.58 -6.59 1.60
CA VAL A 39 -22.38 -7.00 0.83
C VAL A 39 -22.40 -8.50 0.67
N ASN A 40 -22.62 -8.97 -0.56
CA ASN A 40 -22.54 -10.38 -0.92
C ASN A 40 -21.12 -10.72 -1.36
N ASN A 41 -20.60 -11.87 -0.96
CA ASN A 41 -19.22 -12.30 -1.22
C ASN A 41 -18.20 -11.25 -0.77
N GLY A 42 -18.45 -10.66 0.42
CA GLY A 42 -17.61 -9.62 0.98
C GLY A 42 -18.01 -9.24 2.40
N TYR A 43 -17.33 -8.25 2.94
CA TYR A 43 -17.50 -7.74 4.30
C TYR A 43 -17.83 -6.25 4.25
N GLY A 44 -18.44 -5.73 5.32
CA GLY A 44 -18.88 -4.34 5.40
C GLY A 44 -20.41 -4.17 5.39
N SER A 45 -21.17 -5.28 5.46
CA SER A 45 -22.63 -5.20 5.67
C SER A 45 -22.94 -4.57 7.02
N GLY A 46 -23.98 -3.71 7.06
CA GLY A 46 -24.36 -3.04 8.29
C GLY A 46 -25.41 -1.94 8.09
N LYS A 47 -25.70 -1.21 9.18
CA LYS A 47 -26.52 0.00 9.16
C LYS A 47 -25.63 1.23 9.32
N TYR A 48 -25.78 2.18 8.41
CA TYR A 48 -24.97 3.38 8.34
C TYR A 48 -25.86 4.61 8.21
N LYS A 49 -25.44 5.74 8.75
CA LYS A 49 -26.13 7.02 8.57
C LYS A 49 -25.74 7.64 7.23
N THR A 50 -26.62 8.44 6.66
CA THR A 50 -26.31 9.28 5.50
C THR A 50 -25.06 10.13 5.79
N GLY A 51 -24.10 10.13 4.86
CA GLY A 51 -22.83 10.84 5.02
C GLY A 51 -21.71 10.02 5.71
N ASP A 52 -22.00 8.84 6.29
CA ASP A 52 -20.94 7.96 6.80
C ASP A 52 -20.06 7.46 5.66
N THR A 53 -18.74 7.37 5.89
CA THR A 53 -17.84 6.63 5.01
C THR A 53 -18.01 5.15 5.30
N VAL A 54 -18.38 4.38 4.29
CA VAL A 54 -18.59 2.94 4.36
C VAL A 54 -17.52 2.23 3.57
N HIS A 55 -16.79 1.34 4.21
CA HIS A 55 -15.79 0.48 3.58
C HIS A 55 -16.39 -0.90 3.30
N ILE A 56 -16.10 -1.43 2.13
CA ILE A 56 -16.43 -2.81 1.75
C ILE A 56 -15.18 -3.55 1.29
N PHE A 57 -15.10 -4.83 1.62
CA PHE A 57 -13.94 -5.67 1.37
C PHE A 57 -14.40 -6.98 0.74
N SER A 58 -13.67 -7.51 -0.23
CA SER A 58 -13.95 -8.85 -0.77
C SER A 58 -13.64 -9.93 0.26
N VAL A 59 -14.26 -11.10 0.09
CA VAL A 59 -13.81 -12.31 0.80
C VAL A 59 -12.35 -12.62 0.47
N ALA A 60 -11.67 -13.37 1.33
CA ALA A 60 -10.38 -13.96 0.99
C ALA A 60 -10.51 -14.89 -0.22
N TYR A 61 -9.51 -14.90 -1.09
CA TYR A 61 -9.51 -15.69 -2.30
C TYR A 61 -8.25 -16.56 -2.43
N GLY A 62 -8.39 -17.70 -3.11
CA GLY A 62 -7.34 -18.70 -3.21
C GLY A 62 -6.14 -18.29 -4.08
N THR A 63 -5.14 -19.18 -4.14
CA THR A 63 -3.90 -18.93 -4.89
C THR A 63 -4.13 -18.76 -6.39
N ASN A 64 -5.14 -19.43 -6.94
CA ASN A 64 -5.52 -19.36 -8.35
C ASN A 64 -6.71 -18.42 -8.61
N GLN A 65 -6.96 -17.47 -7.73
CA GLN A 65 -8.02 -16.49 -7.84
C GLN A 65 -7.49 -15.07 -7.63
N LEU A 66 -8.19 -14.10 -8.21
CA LEU A 66 -8.07 -12.68 -7.96
C LEU A 66 -9.46 -12.09 -7.75
N PHE A 67 -9.51 -11.00 -7.01
CA PHE A 67 -10.71 -10.16 -7.02
C PHE A 67 -10.93 -9.63 -8.43
N ASP A 68 -12.18 -9.62 -8.89
CA ASP A 68 -12.53 -9.13 -10.23
C ASP A 68 -13.10 -7.71 -10.17
N THR A 69 -14.33 -7.59 -9.70
CA THR A 69 -15.02 -6.29 -9.59
C THR A 69 -16.19 -6.37 -8.61
N TRP A 70 -16.60 -5.21 -8.10
CA TRP A 70 -17.87 -5.06 -7.40
C TRP A 70 -18.99 -4.80 -8.41
N THR A 71 -20.08 -5.54 -8.27
CA THR A 71 -21.30 -5.37 -9.06
C THR A 71 -22.43 -4.80 -8.21
N SER A 72 -23.14 -3.81 -8.75
CA SER A 72 -24.29 -3.16 -8.13
C SER A 72 -24.92 -2.22 -9.16
N THR A 73 -26.20 -1.88 -8.99
CA THR A 73 -26.83 -0.74 -9.68
C THR A 73 -26.17 0.59 -9.27
N ASP A 74 -25.53 0.61 -8.09
CA ASP A 74 -24.90 1.77 -7.48
C ASP A 74 -23.36 1.71 -7.51
N ALA A 75 -22.76 0.87 -8.38
CA ALA A 75 -21.31 0.69 -8.43
C ALA A 75 -20.52 1.99 -8.75
N THR A 76 -21.17 2.99 -9.33
CA THR A 76 -20.58 4.31 -9.60
C THR A 76 -20.31 5.13 -8.33
N LEU A 77 -20.90 4.75 -7.19
CA LEU A 77 -20.63 5.38 -5.90
C LEU A 77 -19.26 4.98 -5.33
N LEU A 78 -18.73 3.80 -5.74
CA LEU A 78 -17.49 3.24 -5.21
C LEU A 78 -16.27 4.05 -5.67
N ASN A 79 -15.34 4.30 -4.75
CA ASN A 79 -14.06 4.96 -5.05
C ASN A 79 -13.15 4.13 -5.97
N GLY A 80 -13.43 2.83 -6.12
CA GLY A 80 -12.71 1.92 -7.02
C GLY A 80 -13.45 0.61 -7.08
N LYS A 81 -14.32 0.44 -8.08
CA LYS A 81 -15.13 -0.78 -8.19
C LYS A 81 -14.34 -2.05 -8.49
N ASP A 82 -13.12 -1.93 -8.99
CA ASP A 82 -12.27 -3.03 -9.38
C ASP A 82 -11.19 -3.35 -8.32
N GLU A 83 -11.17 -2.61 -7.20
CA GLU A 83 -10.26 -2.87 -6.07
C GLU A 83 -10.94 -3.79 -5.04
N TRP A 84 -10.19 -4.72 -4.45
CA TRP A 84 -10.71 -5.69 -3.47
C TRP A 84 -11.24 -5.01 -2.20
N HIS A 85 -10.70 -3.86 -1.84
CA HIS A 85 -11.15 -2.94 -0.80
C HIS A 85 -11.51 -1.61 -1.44
N THR A 86 -12.70 -1.14 -1.17
CA THR A 86 -13.19 0.15 -1.65
C THR A 86 -14.11 0.79 -0.62
N TRP A 87 -14.48 2.03 -0.86
CA TRP A 87 -15.34 2.79 0.03
C TRP A 87 -16.25 3.74 -0.76
N PHE A 88 -17.28 4.22 -0.08
CA PHE A 88 -18.22 5.23 -0.61
C PHE A 88 -18.81 6.04 0.53
N ILE A 89 -19.44 7.18 0.20
CA ILE A 89 -20.23 7.98 1.15
C ILE A 89 -21.67 7.49 1.11
N MET A 90 -22.22 7.13 2.28
CA MET A 90 -23.56 6.55 2.41
C MET A 90 -24.65 7.54 1.96
N PRO A 91 -25.43 7.23 0.90
CA PRO A 91 -26.60 8.02 0.53
C PRO A 91 -27.80 7.68 1.41
N ALA A 92 -28.89 8.46 1.32
CA ALA A 92 -30.13 8.26 2.05
C ALA A 92 -30.98 7.13 1.45
N ARG A 93 -30.40 5.93 1.23
CA ARG A 93 -31.09 4.72 0.74
C ARG A 93 -30.31 3.45 1.03
N ASN A 94 -30.99 2.31 1.02
CA ASN A 94 -30.35 0.99 1.12
C ASN A 94 -29.53 0.68 -0.15
N LEU A 95 -28.42 -0.03 0.03
CA LEU A 95 -27.50 -0.42 -1.04
C LEU A 95 -27.17 -1.91 -0.98
N THR A 96 -26.91 -2.50 -2.13
CA THR A 96 -26.41 -3.89 -2.25
C THR A 96 -25.25 -3.94 -3.20
N PHE A 97 -24.13 -4.51 -2.75
CA PHE A 97 -22.93 -4.78 -3.56
C PHE A 97 -22.62 -6.26 -3.54
N SER A 98 -22.07 -6.77 -4.63
CA SER A 98 -21.62 -8.16 -4.72
C SER A 98 -20.19 -8.22 -5.25
N GLY A 99 -19.27 -8.82 -4.48
CA GLY A 99 -17.89 -9.04 -4.86
C GLY A 99 -17.76 -10.20 -5.84
N GLY A 100 -17.11 -9.96 -6.99
CA GLY A 100 -16.79 -10.99 -7.98
C GLY A 100 -15.35 -11.46 -7.83
N LEU A 101 -15.14 -12.78 -7.99
CA LEU A 101 -13.81 -13.37 -8.10
C LEU A 101 -13.63 -13.94 -9.50
N LYS A 102 -12.42 -13.84 -10.04
CA LYS A 102 -12.03 -14.51 -11.30
C LYS A 102 -10.95 -15.55 -11.04
N THR A 103 -11.05 -16.67 -11.74
CA THR A 103 -10.01 -17.69 -11.77
C THR A 103 -8.88 -17.21 -12.69
N ILE A 104 -7.64 -17.42 -12.25
CA ILE A 104 -6.44 -17.15 -13.03
C ILE A 104 -5.67 -18.45 -13.31
N THR A 105 -4.85 -18.44 -14.35
CA THR A 105 -3.94 -19.56 -14.59
C THR A 105 -2.91 -19.61 -13.47
N SER A 106 -2.77 -20.76 -12.84
CA SER A 106 -1.73 -20.98 -11.83
C SER A 106 -0.35 -20.85 -12.47
N PHE A 107 0.57 -20.24 -11.74
CA PHE A 107 1.97 -20.13 -12.12
C PHE A 107 2.86 -20.32 -10.90
N THR A 108 4.10 -20.66 -11.15
CA THR A 108 5.13 -20.77 -10.11
C THR A 108 6.31 -19.89 -10.50
N LEU A 109 6.75 -19.05 -9.58
CA LEU A 109 7.96 -18.27 -9.79
C LEU A 109 9.16 -19.23 -9.89
N ASN A 110 9.97 -19.07 -10.92
CA ASN A 110 11.24 -19.79 -11.04
C ASN A 110 12.26 -19.11 -10.14
N PHE A 111 12.89 -19.87 -9.25
CA PHE A 111 14.00 -19.43 -8.42
C PHE A 111 15.32 -19.89 -9.01
N GLU A 112 16.25 -18.99 -9.17
CA GLU A 112 17.61 -19.29 -9.59
C GLU A 112 18.63 -18.30 -9.02
N GLN A 113 19.90 -18.70 -9.03
CA GLN A 113 21.02 -17.81 -8.76
C GLN A 113 21.59 -17.29 -10.07
N ILE A 114 21.43 -15.98 -10.34
CA ILE A 114 21.95 -15.34 -11.55
C ILE A 114 23.22 -14.55 -11.21
N ARG A 115 24.23 -14.62 -12.07
CA ARG A 115 25.46 -13.84 -11.93
C ARG A 115 25.14 -12.34 -12.04
N GLY A 116 25.31 -11.62 -10.94
CA GLY A 116 25.40 -10.16 -10.91
C GLY A 116 26.79 -9.67 -11.29
N ARG A 117 27.13 -8.42 -10.94
CA ARG A 117 28.47 -7.87 -11.18
C ARG A 117 29.56 -8.68 -10.47
N ASP A 118 29.44 -8.84 -9.17
CA ASP A 118 30.51 -9.39 -8.34
C ASP A 118 30.21 -10.80 -7.81
N ARG A 119 28.94 -11.17 -7.70
CA ARG A 119 28.49 -12.46 -7.12
C ARG A 119 27.18 -12.96 -7.71
N LEU A 120 26.76 -14.15 -7.30
CA LEU A 120 25.45 -14.69 -7.59
C LEU A 120 24.39 -13.94 -6.77
N LYS A 121 23.25 -13.63 -7.40
CA LYS A 121 22.10 -12.96 -6.81
C LYS A 121 20.90 -13.89 -6.83
N PRO A 122 20.13 -14.00 -5.73
CA PRO A 122 18.87 -14.71 -5.75
C PRO A 122 17.87 -13.97 -6.64
N VAL A 123 17.25 -14.69 -7.57
CA VAL A 123 16.29 -14.14 -8.51
C VAL A 123 15.08 -15.04 -8.58
N TYR A 124 13.89 -14.46 -8.36
CA TYR A 124 12.61 -15.07 -8.68
C TYR A 124 12.07 -14.43 -9.94
N SER A 125 11.58 -15.24 -10.87
CA SER A 125 11.06 -14.71 -12.11
C SER A 125 9.91 -15.54 -12.67
N TYR A 126 9.06 -14.91 -13.45
CA TYR A 126 8.08 -15.57 -14.29
C TYR A 126 7.79 -14.70 -15.52
N PHE A 127 7.70 -15.31 -16.67
CA PHE A 127 7.40 -14.64 -17.94
C PHE A 127 6.27 -15.38 -18.64
N PRO A 128 5.03 -14.85 -18.66
CA PRO A 128 3.96 -15.40 -19.47
C PRO A 128 4.36 -15.47 -20.95
N THR A 129 3.89 -16.49 -21.65
CA THR A 129 4.10 -16.59 -23.10
C THR A 129 3.57 -15.34 -23.80
N GLY A 130 4.41 -14.70 -24.61
CA GLY A 130 4.03 -13.48 -25.32
C GLY A 130 3.87 -12.24 -24.42
N HIS A 131 4.47 -12.24 -23.23
CA HIS A 131 4.40 -11.10 -22.29
C HIS A 131 4.64 -9.76 -22.99
N LYS A 132 3.91 -8.72 -22.59
CA LYS A 132 3.94 -7.38 -23.20
C LYS A 132 5.11 -6.52 -22.72
N GLY A 133 5.68 -6.85 -21.58
CA GLY A 133 6.80 -6.20 -20.92
C GLY A 133 7.09 -6.91 -19.61
N PHE A 134 8.00 -6.39 -18.80
CA PHE A 134 8.26 -6.94 -17.47
C PHE A 134 8.47 -5.85 -16.42
N VAL A 135 8.20 -6.21 -15.17
CA VAL A 135 8.32 -5.34 -14.00
C VAL A 135 9.41 -5.89 -13.08
N LEU A 136 10.39 -5.05 -12.75
CA LEU A 136 11.33 -5.31 -11.65
C LEU A 136 10.67 -4.94 -10.33
N LEU A 137 10.64 -5.86 -9.39
CA LEU A 137 9.99 -5.72 -8.09
C LEU A 137 11.07 -5.65 -7.00
N LEU A 138 11.04 -4.56 -6.21
CA LEU A 138 12.14 -4.11 -5.36
C LEU A 138 11.68 -3.97 -3.91
N HIS A 139 12.32 -4.71 -3.01
CA HIS A 139 12.00 -4.72 -1.56
C HIS A 139 12.42 -3.42 -0.86
N GLY A 140 11.85 -3.17 0.33
CA GLY A 140 12.25 -2.09 1.22
C GLY A 140 13.54 -2.39 2.01
N THR A 141 13.94 -1.45 2.89
CA THR A 141 15.06 -1.63 3.82
C THR A 141 14.90 -2.93 4.63
N SER A 142 15.98 -3.64 4.84
CA SER A 142 16.06 -4.95 5.51
C SER A 142 15.25 -6.07 4.85
N GLY A 143 14.68 -5.84 3.65
CA GLY A 143 14.00 -6.86 2.86
C GLY A 143 14.97 -7.74 2.08
N THR A 144 14.42 -8.83 1.54
CA THR A 144 15.11 -9.76 0.64
C THR A 144 14.17 -10.15 -0.50
N ALA A 145 14.71 -10.78 -1.55
CA ALA A 145 13.89 -11.36 -2.62
C ALA A 145 12.91 -12.41 -2.08
N GLN A 146 13.36 -13.24 -1.13
CA GLN A 146 12.52 -14.25 -0.47
C GLN A 146 11.39 -13.63 0.33
N HIS A 147 11.66 -12.56 1.10
CA HIS A 147 10.63 -11.83 1.84
C HIS A 147 9.58 -11.26 0.90
N PHE A 148 10.00 -10.66 -0.22
CA PHE A 148 9.09 -10.10 -1.22
C PHE A 148 8.12 -11.17 -1.74
N VAL A 149 8.60 -12.34 -2.13
CA VAL A 149 7.73 -13.39 -2.68
C VAL A 149 6.86 -14.10 -1.64
N ASN A 150 7.19 -14.00 -0.35
CA ASN A 150 6.43 -14.65 0.74
C ASN A 150 5.38 -13.74 1.39
N SER A 151 5.47 -12.41 1.21
CA SER A 151 4.52 -11.46 1.79
C SER A 151 3.24 -11.37 0.97
N TYR A 152 2.10 -11.38 1.64
CA TYR A 152 0.79 -11.54 1.00
C TYR A 152 0.48 -10.40 0.02
N GLU A 153 0.67 -9.14 0.43
CA GLU A 153 0.34 -7.98 -0.41
C GLU A 153 1.20 -7.92 -1.68
N TYR A 154 2.49 -8.28 -1.56
CA TYR A 154 3.37 -8.38 -2.71
C TYR A 154 2.97 -9.53 -3.65
N GLN A 155 2.54 -10.67 -3.09
CA GLN A 155 2.02 -11.78 -3.89
C GLN A 155 0.79 -11.39 -4.69
N GLN A 156 -0.10 -10.56 -4.13
CA GLN A 156 -1.27 -10.06 -4.87
C GLN A 156 -0.83 -9.19 -6.06
N LEU A 157 0.17 -8.32 -5.90
CA LEU A 157 0.71 -7.54 -7.02
C LEU A 157 1.32 -8.45 -8.10
N ILE A 158 2.12 -9.45 -7.70
CA ILE A 158 2.73 -10.41 -8.63
C ILE A 158 1.63 -11.13 -9.44
N LYS A 159 0.57 -11.63 -8.76
CA LYS A 159 -0.56 -12.31 -9.41
C LYS A 159 -1.27 -11.40 -10.41
N ASP A 160 -1.53 -10.16 -10.02
CA ASP A 160 -2.17 -9.18 -10.89
C ASP A 160 -1.31 -8.85 -12.12
N LEU A 161 0.00 -8.65 -11.96
CA LEU A 161 0.94 -8.40 -13.06
C LEU A 161 1.00 -9.58 -14.03
N VAL A 162 1.19 -10.79 -13.53
CA VAL A 162 1.28 -12.01 -14.34
C VAL A 162 -0.03 -12.26 -15.09
N ASN A 163 -1.17 -12.11 -14.42
CA ASN A 163 -2.48 -12.29 -15.06
C ASN A 163 -2.77 -11.20 -16.12
N ASP A 164 -2.17 -10.03 -16.00
CA ASP A 164 -2.23 -8.96 -17.01
C ASP A 164 -1.08 -9.06 -18.04
N ASN A 165 -0.51 -10.24 -18.16
CA ASN A 165 0.54 -10.60 -19.15
C ASN A 165 1.84 -9.79 -19.04
N PHE A 166 2.23 -9.37 -17.83
CA PHE A 166 3.57 -8.87 -17.55
C PHE A 166 4.48 -10.00 -17.06
N GLY A 167 5.74 -9.99 -17.49
CA GLY A 167 6.81 -10.72 -16.82
C GLY A 167 7.16 -10.03 -15.49
N VAL A 168 7.67 -10.79 -14.53
CA VAL A 168 8.16 -10.26 -13.26
C VAL A 168 9.57 -10.76 -12.98
N ILE A 169 10.39 -9.88 -12.42
CA ILE A 169 11.74 -10.20 -11.93
C ILE A 169 11.84 -9.62 -10.51
N ILE A 170 12.13 -10.47 -9.54
CA ILE A 170 12.31 -10.10 -8.13
C ILE A 170 13.75 -10.47 -7.76
N THR A 171 14.50 -9.54 -7.23
CA THR A 171 15.84 -9.76 -6.70
C THR A 171 16.04 -8.88 -5.46
N GLU A 172 17.26 -8.87 -4.92
CA GLU A 172 17.52 -8.11 -3.69
C GLU A 172 18.75 -7.21 -3.83
N ALA A 173 18.85 -6.22 -2.95
CA ALA A 173 19.98 -5.32 -2.83
C ALA A 173 21.28 -6.09 -2.59
N GLU A 174 22.41 -5.52 -2.99
CA GLU A 174 23.73 -6.13 -2.73
C GLU A 174 23.94 -6.33 -1.24
N GLU A 175 23.62 -5.34 -0.43
CA GLU A 175 23.71 -5.41 1.04
C GLU A 175 22.83 -6.52 1.62
N SER A 176 21.63 -6.77 1.07
CA SER A 176 20.78 -7.90 1.48
C SER A 176 21.40 -9.25 1.17
N THR A 177 22.08 -9.39 0.02
CA THR A 177 22.77 -10.63 -0.35
C THR A 177 24.00 -10.89 0.53
N THR A 178 24.71 -9.85 0.93
CA THR A 178 25.93 -9.98 1.74
C THR A 178 25.68 -9.98 3.25
N GLY A 179 24.56 -9.40 3.68
CA GLY A 179 24.30 -9.10 5.08
C GLY A 179 25.21 -7.99 5.64
N ILE A 180 25.87 -7.21 4.77
CA ILE A 180 26.85 -6.20 5.14
C ILE A 180 26.30 -4.82 4.77
N ASP A 181 26.20 -3.94 5.76
CA ASP A 181 26.01 -2.51 5.56
C ASP A 181 27.30 -1.90 5.00
N ALA A 182 27.34 -1.71 3.68
CA ALA A 182 28.54 -1.31 2.97
C ALA A 182 28.88 0.17 3.15
N ASN A 183 27.90 1.01 3.45
CA ASN A 183 28.07 2.44 3.63
C ASN A 183 28.10 2.89 5.12
N GLY A 184 27.85 1.97 6.06
CA GLY A 184 27.92 2.21 7.50
C GLY A 184 26.78 3.07 8.03
N ASP A 185 25.62 3.12 7.37
CA ASP A 185 24.48 3.94 7.81
C ASP A 185 23.49 3.19 8.73
N GLY A 186 23.81 1.96 9.12
CA GLY A 186 23.01 1.10 9.99
C GLY A 186 21.84 0.43 9.29
N LYS A 187 21.79 0.44 7.95
CA LYS A 187 20.65 -0.07 7.16
C LYS A 187 21.12 -0.99 6.04
N ILE A 188 20.45 -2.09 5.86
CA ILE A 188 20.64 -3.01 4.72
C ILE A 188 19.61 -2.66 3.64
N ARG A 189 20.08 -2.12 2.49
CA ARG A 189 19.16 -1.54 1.51
C ARG A 189 19.79 -1.34 0.12
N TRP A 190 18.99 -0.97 -0.87
CA TRP A 190 19.43 -0.57 -2.18
C TRP A 190 20.23 0.73 -2.13
N ALA A 191 21.38 0.75 -2.80
CA ALA A 191 22.17 1.97 -2.97
C ALA A 191 21.63 2.79 -4.14
N THR A 192 21.08 3.96 -3.86
CA THR A 192 20.54 4.87 -4.89
C THR A 192 21.60 5.75 -5.53
N THR A 193 22.76 5.89 -4.88
CA THR A 193 23.90 6.68 -5.35
C THR A 193 25.21 5.88 -5.30
N PRO A 194 26.19 6.14 -6.19
CA PRO A 194 26.10 7.05 -7.32
C PRO A 194 25.12 6.58 -8.39
N LEU A 195 24.52 7.50 -9.16
CA LEU A 195 23.56 7.20 -10.23
C LEU A 195 24.30 6.78 -11.50
N ASP A 196 24.97 5.67 -11.44
CA ASP A 196 25.83 5.13 -12.49
C ASP A 196 25.97 3.60 -12.34
N SER A 197 25.69 2.86 -13.40
CA SER A 197 25.75 1.38 -13.40
C SER A 197 27.16 0.80 -13.52
N THR A 198 28.19 1.61 -13.67
CA THR A 198 29.59 1.15 -13.67
C THR A 198 30.15 1.10 -12.26
N THR A 199 29.76 2.03 -11.41
CA THR A 199 30.24 2.18 -10.03
C THR A 199 29.27 1.65 -8.98
N ASN A 200 27.96 1.89 -9.13
CA ASN A 200 26.94 1.39 -8.22
C ASN A 200 26.62 -0.08 -8.50
N VAL A 201 26.90 -0.92 -7.53
CA VAL A 201 26.75 -2.38 -7.64
C VAL A 201 25.30 -2.82 -7.86
N ASP A 202 24.31 -2.13 -7.27
CA ASP A 202 22.92 -2.51 -7.40
C ASP A 202 22.40 -2.28 -8.83
N TYR A 203 22.70 -1.12 -9.44
CA TYR A 203 22.36 -0.89 -10.85
C TYR A 203 23.10 -1.86 -11.78
N ALA A 204 24.37 -2.17 -11.49
CA ALA A 204 25.15 -3.15 -12.23
C ALA A 204 24.53 -4.55 -12.14
N ASN A 205 24.08 -4.97 -10.95
CA ASN A 205 23.42 -6.25 -10.73
C ASN A 205 22.09 -6.34 -11.50
N ILE A 206 21.23 -5.31 -11.42
CA ILE A 206 19.98 -5.27 -12.19
C ILE A 206 20.25 -5.38 -13.69
N LYS A 207 21.27 -4.66 -14.19
CA LYS A 207 21.68 -4.75 -15.59
C LYS A 207 22.13 -6.16 -15.97
N ALA A 208 23.00 -6.79 -15.18
CA ALA A 208 23.52 -8.13 -15.44
C ALA A 208 22.41 -9.20 -15.44
N ILE A 209 21.50 -9.12 -14.45
CA ILE A 209 20.34 -10.02 -14.35
C ILE A 209 19.43 -9.85 -15.60
N THR A 210 19.11 -8.62 -15.96
CA THR A 210 18.26 -8.34 -17.12
C THR A 210 18.92 -8.81 -18.43
N ASP A 211 20.22 -8.55 -18.61
CA ASP A 211 21.00 -9.02 -19.78
C ASP A 211 21.04 -10.55 -19.86
N THR A 212 21.05 -11.25 -18.72
CA THR A 212 20.96 -12.72 -18.68
C THR A 212 19.63 -13.21 -19.28
N PHE A 213 18.51 -12.60 -18.96
CA PHE A 213 17.20 -12.95 -19.55
C PHE A 213 17.14 -12.62 -21.04
N TYR A 214 17.75 -11.53 -21.49
CA TYR A 214 17.89 -11.22 -22.92
C TYR A 214 18.73 -12.26 -23.66
N ASN A 215 19.86 -12.63 -23.12
CA ASN A 215 20.79 -13.59 -23.74
C ASN A 215 20.17 -15.00 -23.84
N ARG A 216 19.30 -15.36 -22.90
CA ARG A 216 18.55 -16.63 -22.91
C ARG A 216 17.31 -16.59 -23.83
N GLY A 217 16.96 -15.44 -24.40
CA GLY A 217 15.75 -15.29 -25.22
C GLY A 217 14.44 -15.37 -24.45
N VAL A 218 14.48 -15.31 -23.11
CA VAL A 218 13.26 -15.30 -22.27
C VAL A 218 12.46 -14.02 -22.47
N THR A 219 13.17 -12.91 -22.63
CA THR A 219 12.63 -11.61 -23.03
C THR A 219 13.60 -10.94 -23.99
N ASN A 220 13.33 -9.74 -24.45
CA ASN A 220 14.22 -9.02 -25.35
C ASN A 220 14.19 -7.51 -25.13
N ARG A 221 15.15 -6.78 -25.72
CA ARG A 221 15.36 -5.35 -25.52
C ARG A 221 14.23 -4.47 -26.09
N SER A 222 13.37 -4.99 -26.97
CA SER A 222 12.20 -4.27 -27.49
C SER A 222 11.00 -4.34 -26.55
N LYS A 223 11.00 -5.23 -25.55
CA LYS A 223 9.94 -5.31 -24.55
C LYS A 223 10.02 -4.14 -23.58
N LEU A 224 8.85 -3.65 -23.19
CA LEU A 224 8.72 -2.56 -22.23
C LEU A 224 9.23 -2.98 -20.85
N ARG A 225 9.92 -2.08 -20.19
CA ARG A 225 10.53 -2.28 -18.87
C ARG A 225 9.89 -1.34 -17.87
N TYR A 226 9.60 -1.86 -16.70
CA TYR A 226 9.00 -1.13 -15.60
C TYR A 226 9.69 -1.50 -14.29
N SER A 227 9.54 -0.69 -13.27
CA SER A 227 9.93 -1.04 -11.91
C SER A 227 8.85 -0.63 -10.91
N ALA A 228 8.73 -1.40 -9.84
CA ALA A 228 7.89 -1.08 -8.71
C ALA A 228 8.62 -1.48 -7.42
N GLY A 229 8.52 -0.67 -6.39
CA GLY A 229 9.17 -0.98 -5.13
C GLY A 229 8.51 -0.33 -3.93
N MET A 230 8.83 -0.85 -2.75
CA MET A 230 8.33 -0.37 -1.47
C MET A 230 9.44 0.33 -0.69
N SER A 231 9.15 1.47 -0.04
CA SER A 231 10.10 2.18 0.82
C SER A 231 11.42 2.51 0.08
N ASN A 232 12.55 2.10 0.59
CA ASN A 232 13.83 2.27 -0.13
C ASN A 232 13.80 1.66 -1.55
N GLY A 233 13.14 0.52 -1.76
CA GLY A 233 12.94 -0.06 -3.10
C GLY A 233 12.08 0.81 -4.01
N GLY A 234 11.10 1.54 -3.46
CA GLY A 234 10.32 2.55 -4.18
C GLY A 234 11.17 3.75 -4.60
N ASN A 235 12.02 4.21 -3.69
CA ASN A 235 13.00 5.24 -4.01
C ASN A 235 13.98 4.76 -5.09
N PHE A 236 14.55 3.55 -4.92
CA PHE A 236 15.44 2.95 -5.91
C PHE A 236 14.74 2.73 -7.27
N SER A 237 13.44 2.35 -7.29
CA SER A 237 12.64 2.23 -8.51
C SER A 237 12.64 3.51 -9.35
N SER A 238 12.56 4.67 -8.71
CA SER A 238 12.54 5.95 -9.42
C SER A 238 13.87 6.25 -10.11
N TYR A 239 14.98 6.08 -9.39
CA TYR A 239 16.33 6.28 -9.95
C TYR A 239 16.69 5.24 -11.01
N LEU A 240 16.32 3.97 -10.78
CA LEU A 240 16.51 2.87 -11.73
C LEU A 240 15.76 3.15 -13.04
N SER A 241 14.50 3.57 -12.94
CA SER A 241 13.67 3.87 -14.11
C SER A 241 14.24 5.04 -14.91
N PHE A 242 14.74 6.06 -14.25
CA PHE A 242 15.42 7.19 -14.89
C PHE A 242 16.72 6.75 -15.58
N LEU A 243 17.62 6.07 -14.85
CA LEU A 243 18.93 5.66 -15.35
C LEU A 243 18.83 4.79 -16.60
N PHE A 244 17.88 3.86 -16.63
CA PHE A 244 17.73 2.91 -17.75
C PHE A 244 16.56 3.25 -18.69
N ASN A 245 15.97 4.43 -18.54
CA ASN A 245 14.87 4.92 -19.38
C ASN A 245 13.74 3.90 -19.48
N TYR A 246 13.20 3.47 -18.32
CA TYR A 246 12.06 2.57 -18.28
C TYR A 246 10.77 3.26 -18.72
N LYS A 247 9.79 2.48 -19.11
CA LYS A 247 8.50 3.01 -19.58
C LYS A 247 7.72 3.71 -18.47
N ALA A 248 7.80 3.20 -17.24
CA ALA A 248 7.27 3.84 -16.04
C ALA A 248 7.89 3.22 -14.78
N GLY A 249 7.80 3.95 -13.66
CA GLY A 249 8.16 3.50 -12.32
C GLY A 249 7.02 3.68 -11.32
N ILE A 250 7.04 2.88 -10.24
CA ILE A 250 6.05 2.93 -9.17
C ILE A 250 6.76 2.89 -7.83
N SER A 251 6.30 3.73 -6.91
CA SER A 251 6.77 3.76 -5.53
C SER A 251 5.62 3.56 -4.55
N TYR A 252 5.80 2.64 -3.62
CA TYR A 252 4.96 2.48 -2.44
C TYR A 252 5.72 3.02 -1.23
N CYS A 253 5.10 3.93 -0.49
CA CYS A 253 5.64 4.55 0.72
C CYS A 253 7.08 5.10 0.56
N ALA A 254 7.35 5.77 -0.58
CA ALA A 254 8.58 6.54 -0.75
C ALA A 254 8.36 7.73 -1.69
N PRO A 255 8.87 8.92 -1.33
CA PRO A 255 8.60 10.15 -2.09
C PRO A 255 9.42 10.30 -3.36
N SER A 256 10.52 9.52 -3.54
CA SER A 256 11.56 9.82 -4.53
C SER A 256 12.28 11.15 -4.25
N GLY A 257 13.32 11.45 -5.00
CA GLY A 257 14.08 12.71 -4.86
C GLY A 257 13.49 13.85 -5.67
N ALA A 258 13.34 15.04 -5.05
CA ALA A 258 12.89 16.24 -5.76
C ALA A 258 13.78 16.63 -6.96
N PRO A 259 15.14 16.52 -6.88
CA PRO A 259 15.99 16.75 -8.05
C PRO A 259 15.69 15.81 -9.21
N LEU A 260 15.33 14.54 -8.91
CA LEU A 260 14.95 13.59 -9.95
C LEU A 260 13.62 13.95 -10.60
N ALA A 261 12.61 14.34 -9.81
CA ALA A 261 11.32 14.79 -10.34
C ALA A 261 11.46 16.02 -11.24
N ALA A 262 12.45 16.88 -11.00
CA ALA A 262 12.74 18.05 -11.82
C ALA A 262 13.33 17.74 -13.20
N VAL A 263 13.93 16.56 -13.41
CA VAL A 263 14.65 16.25 -14.67
C VAL A 263 14.14 15.02 -15.40
N THR A 264 13.57 14.01 -14.70
CA THR A 264 13.12 12.78 -15.33
C THR A 264 12.02 13.00 -16.35
N THR A 265 12.01 12.20 -17.40
CA THR A 265 10.93 12.10 -18.39
C THR A 265 10.12 10.82 -18.24
N VAL A 266 10.45 10.01 -17.24
CA VAL A 266 9.77 8.74 -16.99
C VAL A 266 8.49 8.98 -16.20
N PRO A 267 7.34 8.48 -16.66
CA PRO A 267 6.09 8.49 -15.91
C PRO A 267 6.25 7.80 -14.55
N PHE A 268 5.62 8.36 -13.51
CA PHE A 268 5.79 7.80 -12.18
C PHE A 268 4.50 7.81 -11.33
N GLN A 269 4.23 6.69 -10.63
CA GLN A 269 3.11 6.56 -9.70
C GLN A 269 3.62 6.50 -8.27
N PHE A 270 3.00 7.29 -7.39
CA PHE A 270 3.23 7.28 -5.95
C PHE A 270 2.00 6.71 -5.23
N CYS A 271 2.20 5.66 -4.43
CA CYS A 271 1.20 5.06 -3.54
C CYS A 271 1.68 5.27 -2.10
N MET A 272 1.12 6.26 -1.42
CA MET A 272 1.56 6.68 -0.08
C MET A 272 0.55 6.24 0.98
N ALA A 273 0.95 6.27 2.25
CA ALA A 273 0.14 5.91 3.39
C ALA A 273 -0.09 7.12 4.31
N ARG A 274 -1.35 7.37 4.71
CA ARG A 274 -1.75 8.57 5.46
C ARG A 274 -1.02 8.72 6.79
N PHE A 275 -0.90 7.63 7.52
CA PHE A 275 -0.31 7.58 8.84
C PHE A 275 1.05 6.87 8.85
N ASP A 276 1.75 6.93 7.72
CA ASP A 276 3.12 6.43 7.63
C ASP A 276 3.97 6.99 8.77
N ASN A 277 4.41 6.12 9.70
CA ASN A 277 5.19 6.49 10.86
C ASN A 277 6.69 6.25 10.68
N ASN A 278 7.13 5.85 9.50
CA ASN A 278 8.54 5.65 9.20
C ASN A 278 9.31 6.98 9.29
N GLU A 279 10.39 6.99 10.04
CA GLU A 279 11.23 8.19 10.29
C GLU A 279 11.74 8.88 9.00
N ASN A 280 11.91 8.13 7.91
CA ASN A 280 12.43 8.63 6.64
C ASN A 280 11.33 9.04 5.65
N VAL A 281 10.07 8.76 5.94
CA VAL A 281 8.91 9.05 5.08
C VAL A 281 7.92 9.92 5.84
N GLY A 282 7.06 9.36 6.64
CA GLY A 282 6.10 10.08 7.44
C GLY A 282 5.28 11.14 6.69
N PRO A 283 4.70 12.11 7.40
CA PRO A 283 3.94 13.20 6.77
C PRO A 283 4.76 14.04 5.80
N THR A 284 6.06 14.24 6.08
CA THR A 284 6.98 15.00 5.21
C THR A 284 7.21 14.27 3.89
N GLY A 285 7.43 12.94 3.93
CA GLY A 285 7.56 12.13 2.73
C GLY A 285 6.29 12.12 1.90
N ASN A 286 5.12 12.05 2.54
CA ASN A 286 3.83 12.18 1.85
C ASN A 286 3.69 13.51 1.10
N ALA A 287 4.04 14.63 1.75
CA ALA A 287 4.02 15.94 1.13
C ALA A 287 5.03 16.06 -0.04
N ASN A 288 6.23 15.50 0.13
CA ASN A 288 7.26 15.45 -0.92
C ASN A 288 6.80 14.61 -2.12
N ALA A 289 6.19 13.45 -1.91
CA ALA A 289 5.65 12.62 -2.99
C ALA A 289 4.56 13.36 -3.79
N LEU A 290 3.65 14.06 -3.10
CA LEU A 290 2.63 14.89 -3.75
C LEU A 290 3.28 16.00 -4.58
N THR A 291 4.25 16.74 -4.02
CA THR A 291 4.99 17.79 -4.71
C THR A 291 5.73 17.26 -5.94
N ASN A 292 6.38 16.10 -5.81
CA ASN A 292 7.07 15.44 -6.92
C ASN A 292 6.10 15.03 -8.03
N SER A 293 4.93 14.48 -7.68
CA SER A 293 3.87 14.15 -8.64
C SER A 293 3.35 15.41 -9.38
N GLN A 294 3.14 16.51 -8.66
CA GLN A 294 2.73 17.78 -9.23
C GLN A 294 3.82 18.37 -10.15
N THR A 295 5.09 18.29 -9.74
CA THR A 295 6.25 18.71 -10.56
C THR A 295 6.30 17.93 -11.88
N LEU A 296 6.14 16.62 -11.84
CA LEU A 296 6.07 15.80 -13.05
C LEU A 296 4.91 16.23 -13.95
N THR A 297 3.72 16.36 -13.38
CA THR A 297 2.51 16.74 -14.13
C THR A 297 2.63 18.12 -14.77
N SER A 298 3.17 19.11 -14.06
CA SER A 298 3.39 20.48 -14.58
C SER A 298 4.38 20.51 -15.75
N ARG A 299 5.28 19.52 -15.82
CA ARG A 299 6.24 19.33 -16.93
C ARG A 299 5.65 18.48 -18.08
N GLY A 300 4.36 18.12 -18.03
CA GLY A 300 3.72 17.26 -19.03
C GLY A 300 4.10 15.78 -18.92
N ILE A 301 4.74 15.37 -17.83
CA ILE A 301 5.07 13.96 -17.56
C ILE A 301 3.92 13.34 -16.77
N CYS A 302 3.39 12.21 -17.26
CA CYS A 302 2.34 11.50 -16.56
C CYS A 302 2.76 11.12 -15.14
N SER A 303 1.99 11.56 -14.16
CA SER A 303 2.16 11.14 -12.77
C SER A 303 0.81 10.88 -12.10
N LYS A 304 0.78 9.90 -11.20
CA LYS A 304 -0.36 9.60 -10.34
C LYS A 304 0.08 9.59 -8.89
N TYR A 305 -0.78 10.09 -8.04
CA TYR A 305 -0.59 10.09 -6.60
C TYR A 305 -1.82 9.48 -5.93
N TYR A 306 -1.59 8.47 -5.10
CA TYR A 306 -2.62 7.81 -4.30
C TYR A 306 -2.21 7.88 -2.83
N MET A 307 -3.20 8.08 -1.96
CA MET A 307 -3.04 8.10 -0.52
C MET A 307 -3.94 7.03 0.08
N GLN A 308 -3.32 6.03 0.70
CA GLN A 308 -4.05 5.05 1.49
C GLN A 308 -4.60 5.72 2.73
N GLU A 309 -5.87 5.55 2.96
CA GLU A 309 -6.56 6.11 4.13
C GLU A 309 -6.80 5.01 5.17
N HIS A 310 -6.96 5.43 6.43
CA HIS A 310 -7.33 4.55 7.52
C HIS A 310 -8.66 3.84 7.21
N SER A 311 -8.71 2.53 7.42
CA SER A 311 -9.90 1.71 7.20
C SER A 311 -10.26 0.90 8.45
N PRO A 312 -11.54 0.54 8.64
CA PRO A 312 -11.93 -0.28 9.79
C PRO A 312 -11.44 -1.72 9.63
N LEU A 313 -11.13 -2.36 10.76
CA LEU A 313 -10.98 -3.81 10.83
C LEU A 313 -12.37 -4.47 10.85
N TYR A 314 -12.42 -5.70 10.36
CA TYR A 314 -13.60 -6.57 10.40
C TYR A 314 -13.21 -7.97 10.91
N PRO A 315 -14.14 -8.78 11.42
CA PRO A 315 -13.81 -10.03 12.12
C PRO A 315 -12.93 -10.99 11.33
N GLU A 316 -13.07 -11.05 10.02
CA GLU A 316 -12.34 -11.98 9.14
C GLU A 316 -11.04 -11.40 8.56
N ARG A 317 -10.67 -10.16 8.91
CA ARG A 317 -9.52 -9.45 8.32
C ARG A 317 -8.22 -10.23 8.42
N PHE A 318 -7.95 -10.86 9.57
CA PHE A 318 -6.70 -11.57 9.81
C PHE A 318 -6.63 -12.93 9.08
N ALA A 319 -7.76 -13.43 8.59
CA ALA A 319 -7.81 -14.65 7.77
C ALA A 319 -7.49 -14.43 6.29
N ARG A 320 -7.27 -13.19 5.86
CA ARG A 320 -7.10 -12.81 4.45
C ARG A 320 -5.94 -13.54 3.76
N LYS A 321 -4.85 -13.80 4.47
CA LYS A 321 -3.69 -14.55 3.97
C LYS A 321 -3.95 -16.07 3.88
N GLY A 322 -4.94 -16.59 4.62
CA GLY A 322 -5.29 -18.01 4.64
C GLY A 322 -4.52 -18.85 5.67
N ASP A 323 -3.60 -18.28 6.42
CA ASP A 323 -2.84 -18.96 7.49
C ASP A 323 -3.54 -18.91 8.86
N ILE A 324 -4.58 -18.08 9.00
CA ILE A 324 -5.45 -17.96 10.17
C ILE A 324 -6.87 -18.33 9.73
N SER A 325 -7.56 -19.20 10.49
CA SER A 325 -8.96 -19.54 10.16
C SER A 325 -9.91 -18.36 10.41
N LEU A 326 -11.05 -18.34 9.74
CA LEU A 326 -12.07 -17.30 9.92
C LEU A 326 -12.52 -17.17 11.37
N SER A 327 -12.76 -18.30 12.05
CA SER A 327 -13.16 -18.31 13.47
C SER A 327 -12.07 -17.75 14.39
N LYS A 328 -10.80 -18.07 14.13
CA LYS A 328 -9.68 -17.55 14.91
C LYS A 328 -9.47 -16.06 14.65
N SER A 329 -9.61 -15.59 13.40
CA SER A 329 -9.57 -14.17 13.06
C SER A 329 -10.65 -13.39 13.81
N ALA A 330 -11.90 -13.92 13.83
CA ALA A 330 -12.99 -13.29 14.56
C ALA A 330 -12.75 -13.25 16.08
N ALA A 331 -12.12 -14.29 16.65
CA ALA A 331 -11.77 -14.30 18.08
C ALA A 331 -10.70 -13.28 18.42
N VAL A 332 -9.63 -13.15 17.61
CA VAL A 332 -8.60 -12.13 17.76
C VAL A 332 -9.21 -10.73 17.63
N PHE A 333 -10.06 -10.50 16.63
CA PHE A 333 -10.76 -9.23 16.46
C PHE A 333 -11.59 -8.87 17.70
N ALA A 334 -12.36 -9.84 18.24
CA ALA A 334 -13.17 -9.63 19.45
C ALA A 334 -12.29 -9.32 20.68
N GLU A 335 -11.14 -10.01 20.82
CA GLU A 335 -10.17 -9.73 21.87
C GLU A 335 -9.63 -8.29 21.79
N LEU A 336 -9.16 -7.85 20.61
CA LEU A 336 -8.66 -6.49 20.40
C LEU A 336 -9.74 -5.45 20.72
N LYS A 337 -10.99 -5.71 20.29
CA LYS A 337 -12.11 -4.82 20.56
C LYS A 337 -12.43 -4.72 22.06
N SER A 338 -12.48 -5.84 22.77
CA SER A 338 -12.76 -5.90 24.21
C SER A 338 -11.68 -5.21 25.05
N LYS A 339 -10.44 -5.16 24.54
CA LYS A 339 -9.31 -4.52 25.18
C LYS A 339 -9.16 -3.03 24.84
N GLY A 340 -10.08 -2.48 24.03
CA GLY A 340 -10.10 -1.06 23.68
C GLY A 340 -9.10 -0.66 22.58
N TYR A 341 -8.54 -1.62 21.82
CA TYR A 341 -7.71 -1.29 20.65
C TYR A 341 -8.52 -0.82 19.45
N LEU A 342 -9.85 -1.04 19.45
CA LEU A 342 -10.75 -0.59 18.38
C LEU A 342 -11.77 0.43 18.92
N ASN A 343 -12.02 1.48 18.15
CA ASN A 343 -13.09 2.42 18.44
C ASN A 343 -14.47 1.82 18.10
N SER A 344 -15.54 2.59 18.33
CA SER A 344 -16.93 2.14 18.08
C SER A 344 -17.23 1.81 16.61
N LYS A 345 -16.45 2.37 15.66
CA LYS A 345 -16.52 2.10 14.22
C LYS A 345 -15.48 1.05 13.74
N ASN A 346 -14.82 0.34 14.66
CA ASN A 346 -13.81 -0.70 14.43
C ASN A 346 -12.51 -0.20 13.81
N TYR A 347 -12.20 1.08 13.85
CA TYR A 347 -10.87 1.57 13.50
C TYR A 347 -9.89 1.28 14.63
N PHE A 348 -8.70 0.81 14.29
CA PHE A 348 -7.63 0.57 15.25
C PHE A 348 -7.14 1.92 15.82
N ILE A 349 -6.90 1.98 17.11
CA ILE A 349 -6.49 3.21 17.81
C ILE A 349 -4.97 3.22 17.96
N GLY A 350 -4.32 4.20 17.32
CA GLY A 350 -2.86 4.31 17.31
C GLY A 350 -2.20 3.37 16.31
N PHE A 351 -1.02 2.86 16.63
CA PHE A 351 -0.20 1.99 15.81
C PHE A 351 -0.08 0.59 16.43
N SER A 352 0.25 -0.40 15.64
CA SER A 352 0.42 -1.80 16.08
C SER A 352 1.51 -1.99 17.12
N ASP A 353 2.53 -1.12 17.18
CA ASP A 353 3.61 -1.16 18.16
C ASP A 353 3.12 -1.15 19.61
N ALA A 354 2.06 -0.40 19.90
CA ALA A 354 1.44 -0.37 21.22
C ALA A 354 0.85 -1.75 21.61
N LEU A 355 0.22 -2.44 20.67
CA LEU A 355 -0.27 -3.80 20.85
C LEU A 355 0.90 -4.78 21.05
N VAL A 356 1.93 -4.69 20.19
CA VAL A 356 3.12 -5.56 20.27
C VAL A 356 3.79 -5.41 21.63
N THR A 357 4.01 -4.18 22.09
CA THR A 357 4.60 -3.88 23.42
C THR A 357 3.76 -4.44 24.56
N ALA A 358 2.44 -4.23 24.52
CA ALA A 358 1.54 -4.74 25.57
C ALA A 358 1.49 -6.28 25.57
N TYR A 359 1.47 -6.91 24.39
CA TYR A 359 1.53 -8.36 24.26
C TYR A 359 2.86 -8.92 24.81
N GLN A 360 3.99 -8.33 24.44
CA GLN A 360 5.31 -8.78 24.93
C GLN A 360 5.43 -8.66 26.47
N ALA A 361 4.86 -7.60 27.05
CA ALA A 361 4.86 -7.40 28.50
C ALA A 361 4.00 -8.44 29.25
N ASN A 362 2.89 -8.87 28.68
CA ASN A 362 2.00 -9.86 29.31
C ASN A 362 1.21 -10.68 28.26
N PRO A 363 1.83 -11.71 27.65
CA PRO A 363 1.16 -12.55 26.63
C PRO A 363 -0.10 -13.25 27.17
N ALA A 364 -0.13 -13.61 28.44
CA ALA A 364 -1.28 -14.29 29.05
C ALA A 364 -2.55 -13.42 29.09
N SER A 365 -2.41 -12.11 29.01
CA SER A 365 -3.56 -11.20 28.92
C SER A 365 -4.20 -11.19 27.52
N PHE A 366 -3.59 -11.81 26.52
CA PHE A 366 -4.07 -11.88 25.13
C PHE A 366 -4.24 -13.35 24.69
N PRO A 367 -5.16 -14.12 25.27
CA PRO A 367 -5.26 -15.57 25.04
C PRO A 367 -5.44 -15.92 23.57
N GLU A 368 -6.22 -15.16 22.80
CA GLU A 368 -6.46 -15.43 21.38
C GLU A 368 -5.23 -15.14 20.53
N LEU A 369 -4.58 -14.02 20.77
CA LEU A 369 -3.33 -13.64 20.08
C LEU A 369 -2.17 -14.58 20.49
N ASN A 370 -2.10 -14.95 21.77
CA ASN A 370 -1.06 -15.84 22.30
C ASN A 370 -1.16 -17.29 21.76
N SER A 371 -2.36 -17.74 21.38
CA SER A 371 -2.56 -19.06 20.78
C SER A 371 -2.07 -19.17 19.33
N LEU A 372 -1.74 -18.05 18.69
CA LEU A 372 -1.20 -17.99 17.34
C LEU A 372 0.29 -18.32 17.31
N THR A 373 0.77 -18.88 16.20
CA THR A 373 2.20 -18.98 15.94
C THR A 373 2.83 -17.59 15.76
N LEU A 374 4.15 -17.49 15.82
CA LEU A 374 4.84 -16.22 15.56
C LEU A 374 4.48 -15.64 14.17
N LEU A 375 4.47 -16.49 13.12
CA LEU A 375 4.14 -16.03 11.77
C LEU A 375 2.71 -15.52 11.66
N GLN A 376 1.75 -16.18 12.32
CA GLN A 376 0.36 -15.72 12.37
C GLN A 376 0.21 -14.39 13.12
N ARG A 377 0.97 -14.20 14.22
CA ARG A 377 0.98 -12.89 14.91
C ARG A 377 1.55 -11.78 14.03
N LEU A 378 2.60 -12.07 13.26
CA LEU A 378 3.12 -11.11 12.28
C LEU A 378 2.07 -10.78 11.20
N THR A 379 1.28 -11.77 10.76
CA THR A 379 0.12 -11.51 9.86
C THR A 379 -0.90 -10.58 10.52
N VAL A 380 -1.22 -10.77 11.81
CA VAL A 380 -2.14 -9.85 12.53
C VAL A 380 -1.60 -8.43 12.56
N VAL A 381 -0.32 -8.24 12.91
CA VAL A 381 0.34 -6.93 12.93
C VAL A 381 0.32 -6.28 11.55
N GLU A 382 0.73 -7.00 10.50
CA GLU A 382 0.70 -6.51 9.11
C GLU A 382 -0.71 -6.05 8.70
N GLN A 383 -1.75 -6.82 9.02
CA GLN A 383 -3.12 -6.45 8.68
C GLN A 383 -3.65 -5.24 9.48
N ILE A 384 -3.14 -5.02 10.69
CA ILE A 384 -3.40 -3.80 11.47
C ILE A 384 -2.70 -2.60 10.81
N ASP A 385 -1.43 -2.70 10.47
CA ASP A 385 -0.65 -1.63 9.84
C ASP A 385 -1.28 -1.20 8.51
N LEU A 386 -1.73 -2.17 7.71
CA LEU A 386 -2.47 -1.91 6.48
C LEU A 386 -3.80 -1.17 6.75
N ALA A 387 -4.53 -1.56 7.79
CA ALA A 387 -5.80 -0.90 8.14
C ALA A 387 -5.57 0.52 8.69
N VAL A 388 -4.52 0.74 9.47
CA VAL A 388 -4.11 2.05 9.99
C VAL A 388 -3.63 2.98 8.88
N ALA A 389 -3.25 2.46 7.72
CA ALA A 389 -2.54 3.17 6.67
C ALA A 389 -1.13 3.62 7.11
N ASP A 390 -0.37 2.69 7.68
CA ASP A 390 1.02 2.85 8.06
C ASP A 390 1.98 2.43 6.93
N HIS A 391 3.28 2.48 7.18
CA HIS A 391 4.37 2.21 6.23
C HIS A 391 4.38 0.77 5.73
N ASN A 392 3.59 0.47 4.67
CA ASN A 392 3.46 -0.89 4.14
C ASN A 392 3.24 -0.91 2.61
N MET A 393 3.27 -2.12 2.03
CA MET A 393 2.86 -2.36 0.64
C MET A 393 1.34 -2.59 0.58
N TYR A 394 0.64 -1.88 -0.29
CA TYR A 394 -0.82 -1.93 -0.41
C TYR A 394 -1.26 -2.56 -1.72
N SER A 395 -1.89 -3.72 -1.67
CA SER A 395 -2.55 -4.33 -2.84
C SER A 395 -3.85 -3.63 -3.23
N ASP A 396 -4.32 -2.68 -2.42
CA ASP A 396 -5.47 -1.82 -2.70
C ASP A 396 -5.31 -1.02 -3.99
N TYR A 397 -4.08 -0.79 -4.44
CA TYR A 397 -3.79 -0.03 -5.67
C TYR A 397 -3.34 -0.90 -6.84
N ASN A 398 -3.50 -2.22 -6.77
CA ASN A 398 -3.01 -3.10 -7.84
C ASN A 398 -3.66 -2.80 -9.19
N ARG A 399 -4.99 -2.56 -9.22
CA ARG A 399 -5.70 -2.22 -10.47
C ARG A 399 -5.31 -0.85 -11.00
N ALA A 400 -5.16 0.13 -10.12
CA ALA A 400 -4.65 1.45 -10.47
C ALA A 400 -3.22 1.35 -11.03
N THR A 401 -2.37 0.52 -10.42
CA THR A 401 -1.02 0.21 -10.88
C THR A 401 -1.02 -0.45 -12.26
N LEU A 402 -1.84 -1.47 -12.49
CA LEU A 402 -1.98 -2.10 -13.81
C LEU A 402 -2.45 -1.11 -14.87
N LYS A 403 -3.46 -0.29 -14.55
CA LYS A 403 -3.93 0.75 -15.46
C LYS A 403 -2.82 1.73 -15.80
N PHE A 404 -2.06 2.18 -14.80
CA PHE A 404 -0.92 3.08 -15.00
C PHE A 404 0.17 2.45 -15.87
N LEU A 405 0.56 1.19 -15.62
CA LEU A 405 1.56 0.49 -16.43
C LEU A 405 1.12 0.33 -17.89
N ASN A 406 -0.16 0.12 -18.13
CA ASN A 406 -0.70 -0.06 -19.48
C ASN A 406 -0.87 1.25 -20.25
N THR A 407 -1.26 2.32 -19.59
CA THR A 407 -1.73 3.55 -20.28
C THR A 407 -0.90 4.79 -19.99
N GLN A 408 -0.13 4.85 -18.89
CA GLN A 408 0.60 6.04 -18.43
C GLN A 408 -0.24 7.33 -18.56
N CYS A 409 -1.41 7.39 -17.95
CA CYS A 409 -2.36 8.50 -17.97
C CYS A 409 -3.14 8.74 -19.31
N LEU A 410 -3.06 7.85 -20.27
CA LEU A 410 -3.91 7.89 -21.48
C LEU A 410 -5.33 7.39 -21.18
#